data_4064c3933126398012243bffc7f0adcf
#
_entry.id   4064c3933126398012243bffc7f0adcf
#
_cell.length_a   1.000
_cell.length_b   1.000
_cell.length_c   1.000
_cell.angle_alpha   90.00
_cell.angle_beta   90.00
_cell.angle_gamma   90.00
#
_symmetry.space_group_name_H-M   'P 1'
#
loop_
_entity.id
_entity.type
_entity.pdbx_description
1 polymer ?
#
loop_
_entity_poly.entity_id
_entity_poly.type
_entity_poly.pdbx_seq_one_letter_code
_entity_poly.pdbx_strand_id
1 'polypeptide(L)'
;KPFGVNVGLDLPEPQRLLEAALEEGVRIITTTAGSPALYTKFLKEAGAKVMHPVFSVRHARRAAAEGVDAVIASGYEAGGLLSREELTTFVLVPQVADAVNIPVIAAGGIADARGLVAALALGAEGIQMGTRFIACQECMAHPRFKEAIIKAADTDTVVTSRRTLPGRALKNELVLKLVEMEFSGAPPEEIRSVRGFGRIERALLEGDIEQGSALCGQVAGLIKEVLSAGEIVRRVVEEAEAILAKLS
;
A
#
# COMPACT_ATOMS: atom_id res chain seq x y z
N LYS A 1 15.55 5.21 -16.65
CA LYS A 1 14.62 6.09 -15.93
C LYS A 1 14.79 5.90 -14.43
N PRO A 2 14.64 6.94 -13.62
CA PRO A 2 14.74 6.78 -12.17
C PRO A 2 13.67 5.81 -11.66
N PHE A 3 14.04 4.98 -10.68
CA PHE A 3 13.12 4.10 -9.98
C PHE A 3 13.47 4.10 -8.49
N GLY A 4 12.55 3.66 -7.67
CA GLY A 4 12.75 3.50 -6.23
C GLY A 4 12.49 2.07 -5.80
N VAL A 5 12.98 1.74 -4.60
CA VAL A 5 12.70 0.47 -3.94
C VAL A 5 12.04 0.71 -2.60
N ASN A 6 11.20 -0.25 -2.19
CA ASN A 6 10.62 -0.28 -0.86
C ASN A 6 11.30 -1.35 -0.01
N VAL A 7 11.72 -0.99 1.19
CA VAL A 7 12.32 -1.93 2.15
C VAL A 7 11.49 -1.93 3.44
N GLY A 8 11.00 -3.12 3.80
CA GLY A 8 10.36 -3.36 5.11
C GLY A 8 11.41 -3.39 6.21
N LEU A 9 11.24 -2.54 7.22
CA LEU A 9 12.18 -2.46 8.34
C LEU A 9 12.00 -3.58 9.37
N ASP A 10 10.96 -4.38 9.20
CA ASP A 10 10.67 -5.62 9.96
C ASP A 10 11.27 -6.88 9.32
N LEU A 11 11.88 -6.75 8.14
CA LEU A 11 12.56 -7.85 7.47
C LEU A 11 13.85 -8.24 8.21
N PRO A 12 14.32 -9.47 8.06
CA PRO A 12 15.69 -9.82 8.46
C PRO A 12 16.70 -8.93 7.72
N GLU A 13 17.67 -8.38 8.45
CA GLU A 13 18.78 -7.59 7.89
C GLU A 13 18.36 -6.43 6.97
N PRO A 14 17.41 -5.53 7.37
CA PRO A 14 16.94 -4.46 6.49
C PRO A 14 18.07 -3.51 6.09
N GLN A 15 19.07 -3.31 6.94
CA GLN A 15 20.25 -2.50 6.64
C GLN A 15 21.00 -3.02 5.42
N ARG A 16 21.23 -4.32 5.34
CA ARG A 16 21.93 -4.95 4.21
C ARG A 16 21.18 -4.77 2.90
N LEU A 17 19.85 -4.83 2.94
CA LEU A 17 19.00 -4.56 1.76
C LEU A 17 19.11 -3.10 1.32
N LEU A 18 19.14 -2.16 2.26
CA LEU A 18 19.32 -0.74 1.98
C LEU A 18 20.71 -0.44 1.40
N GLU A 19 21.76 -1.03 1.97
CA GLU A 19 23.14 -0.93 1.47
C GLU A 19 23.24 -1.45 0.03
N ALA A 20 22.72 -2.66 -0.23
CA ALA A 20 22.71 -3.24 -1.57
C ALA A 20 21.97 -2.34 -2.59
N ALA A 21 20.81 -1.76 -2.19
CA ALA A 21 20.09 -0.83 -3.05
C ALA A 21 20.93 0.42 -3.39
N LEU A 22 21.64 0.96 -2.41
CA LEU A 22 22.52 2.13 -2.60
C LEU A 22 23.73 1.79 -3.50
N GLU A 23 24.33 0.62 -3.33
CA GLU A 23 25.43 0.10 -4.15
C GLU A 23 25.02 -0.06 -5.62
N GLU A 24 23.78 -0.54 -5.87
CA GLU A 24 23.19 -0.64 -7.21
C GLU A 24 22.70 0.71 -7.77
N GLY A 25 23.01 1.81 -7.09
CA GLY A 25 22.71 3.17 -7.57
C GLY A 25 21.29 3.64 -7.35
N VAL A 26 20.46 2.91 -6.57
CA VAL A 26 19.12 3.38 -6.21
C VAL A 26 19.22 4.60 -5.31
N ARG A 27 18.44 5.64 -5.63
CA ARG A 27 18.45 6.92 -4.89
C ARG A 27 17.06 7.36 -4.44
N ILE A 28 16.05 6.52 -4.63
CA ILE A 28 14.70 6.75 -4.12
C ILE A 28 14.32 5.53 -3.30
N ILE A 29 14.14 5.70 -1.99
CA ILE A 29 13.89 4.59 -1.07
C ILE A 29 12.64 4.88 -0.23
N THR A 30 11.72 3.95 -0.24
CA THR A 30 10.60 3.93 0.69
C THR A 30 10.92 2.95 1.81
N THR A 31 10.80 3.38 3.06
CA THR A 31 10.93 2.50 4.23
C THR A 31 9.56 2.22 4.82
N THR A 32 9.23 0.96 5.13
CA THR A 32 7.92 0.55 5.66
C THR A 32 8.05 -0.31 6.91
N ALA A 33 6.95 -0.55 7.62
CA ALA A 33 6.86 -1.50 8.74
C ALA A 33 7.90 -1.29 9.85
N GLY A 34 8.12 -0.02 10.25
CA GLY A 34 9.05 0.33 11.31
C GLY A 34 9.11 1.83 11.57
N SER A 35 10.10 2.26 12.34
CA SER A 35 10.32 3.69 12.59
C SER A 35 11.23 4.29 11.52
N PRO A 36 10.85 5.41 10.88
CA PRO A 36 11.73 6.11 9.92
C PRO A 36 13.04 6.57 10.56
N ALA A 37 13.08 6.82 11.87
CA ALA A 37 14.28 7.22 12.60
C ALA A 37 15.47 6.26 12.42
N LEU A 38 15.22 4.98 12.16
CA LEU A 38 16.28 3.96 12.15
C LEU A 38 17.29 4.16 11.01
N TYR A 39 16.82 4.55 9.83
CA TYR A 39 17.64 4.57 8.63
C TYR A 39 17.57 5.87 7.83
N THR A 40 16.66 6.80 8.14
CA THR A 40 16.50 8.04 7.35
C THR A 40 17.82 8.82 7.28
N LYS A 41 18.50 9.03 8.40
CA LYS A 41 19.77 9.75 8.42
C LYS A 41 20.83 9.07 7.54
N PHE A 42 21.03 7.77 7.70
CA PHE A 42 21.97 6.98 6.91
C PHE A 42 21.68 7.08 5.41
N LEU A 43 20.42 6.94 5.00
CA LEU A 43 20.02 7.03 3.59
C LEU A 43 20.22 8.44 3.02
N LYS A 44 19.93 9.47 3.80
CA LYS A 44 20.12 10.87 3.41
C LYS A 44 21.60 11.22 3.25
N GLU A 45 22.46 10.74 4.13
CA GLU A 45 23.91 10.90 4.04
C GLU A 45 24.49 10.21 2.80
N ALA A 46 23.87 9.11 2.35
CA ALA A 46 24.19 8.43 1.08
C ALA A 46 23.56 9.10 -0.16
N GLY A 47 22.90 10.26 -0.01
CA GLY A 47 22.30 11.03 -1.10
C GLY A 47 20.96 10.47 -1.61
N ALA A 48 20.31 9.58 -0.88
CA ALA A 48 19.00 9.05 -1.25
C ALA A 48 17.86 10.00 -0.82
N LYS A 49 16.76 9.96 -1.58
CA LYS A 49 15.45 10.51 -1.21
C LYS A 49 14.66 9.45 -0.46
N VAL A 50 14.14 9.80 0.71
CA VAL A 50 13.45 8.86 1.60
C VAL A 50 11.98 9.20 1.70
N MET A 51 11.13 8.21 1.46
CA MET A 51 9.69 8.29 1.69
C MET A 51 9.27 7.30 2.77
N HIS A 52 8.20 7.64 3.51
CA HIS A 52 7.70 6.76 4.56
C HIS A 52 6.16 6.75 4.62
N PRO A 53 5.51 5.58 4.65
CA PRO A 53 4.06 5.51 4.81
C PRO A 53 3.65 5.92 6.22
N VAL A 54 2.57 6.70 6.26
CA VAL A 54 1.99 7.22 7.50
C VAL A 54 0.48 6.98 7.52
N PHE A 55 -0.07 6.77 8.70
CA PHE A 55 -1.46 6.41 8.90
C PHE A 55 -2.22 7.38 9.81
N SER A 56 -1.56 8.46 10.25
CA SER A 56 -2.13 9.52 11.08
C SER A 56 -1.27 10.76 11.01
N VAL A 57 -1.83 11.91 11.40
CA VAL A 57 -1.08 13.18 11.53
C VAL A 57 0.12 13.04 12.46
N ARG A 58 -0.04 12.31 13.58
CA ARG A 58 1.06 12.04 14.50
C ARG A 58 2.22 11.31 13.83
N HIS A 59 1.91 10.30 13.01
CA HIS A 59 2.94 9.56 12.25
C HIS A 59 3.60 10.46 11.20
N ALA A 60 2.83 11.31 10.51
CA ALA A 60 3.35 12.25 9.51
C ALA A 60 4.31 13.27 10.12
N ARG A 61 3.92 13.90 11.22
CA ARG A 61 4.78 14.86 11.93
C ARG A 61 6.09 14.21 12.42
N ARG A 62 5.99 12.97 12.94
CA ARG A 62 7.18 12.24 13.37
C ARG A 62 8.09 11.92 12.18
N ALA A 63 7.56 11.41 11.09
CA ALA A 63 8.35 11.11 9.90
C ALA A 63 9.03 12.36 9.32
N ALA A 64 8.31 13.48 9.24
CA ALA A 64 8.87 14.76 8.83
C ALA A 64 10.00 15.24 9.76
N ALA A 65 9.83 15.11 11.07
CA ALA A 65 10.86 15.47 12.06
C ALA A 65 12.13 14.61 11.94
N GLU A 66 12.00 13.35 11.49
CA GLU A 66 13.14 12.47 11.20
C GLU A 66 13.82 12.77 9.84
N GLY A 67 13.30 13.73 9.08
CA GLY A 67 13.92 14.25 7.86
C GLY A 67 13.61 13.45 6.60
N VAL A 68 12.50 12.69 6.53
CA VAL A 68 12.06 12.06 5.27
C VAL A 68 11.73 13.16 4.24
N ASP A 69 11.93 12.86 2.95
CA ASP A 69 11.68 13.81 1.87
C ASP A 69 10.20 13.91 1.47
N ALA A 70 9.42 12.86 1.74
CA ALA A 70 7.96 12.86 1.53
C ALA A 70 7.30 11.82 2.45
N VAL A 71 6.01 12.01 2.72
CA VAL A 71 5.19 11.01 3.41
C VAL A 71 4.14 10.43 2.47
N ILE A 72 3.82 9.14 2.69
CA ILE A 72 2.77 8.45 1.96
C ILE A 72 1.59 8.26 2.92
N ALA A 73 0.57 9.11 2.80
CA ALA A 73 -0.64 9.04 3.60
C ALA A 73 -1.51 7.86 3.12
N SER A 74 -1.43 6.74 3.84
CA SER A 74 -2.09 5.49 3.46
C SER A 74 -3.39 5.29 4.23
N GLY A 75 -4.50 5.41 3.51
CA GLY A 75 -5.85 5.24 4.07
C GLY A 75 -6.23 3.78 4.27
N TYR A 76 -7.29 3.59 5.05
CA TYR A 76 -7.80 2.28 5.46
C TYR A 76 -8.36 1.42 4.31
N GLU A 77 -8.59 2.01 3.14
CA GLU A 77 -8.99 1.32 1.90
C GLU A 77 -7.85 0.53 1.26
N ALA A 78 -6.60 0.75 1.70
CA ALA A 78 -5.43 0.08 1.17
C ALA A 78 -5.47 -1.45 1.37
N GLY A 79 -4.71 -2.16 0.57
CA GLY A 79 -4.43 -3.58 0.76
C GLY A 79 -3.20 -3.82 1.63
N GLY A 80 -3.05 -5.02 2.14
CA GLY A 80 -1.93 -5.36 3.00
C GLY A 80 -2.07 -4.80 4.41
N LEU A 81 -0.96 -4.41 5.01
CA LEU A 81 -0.92 -3.90 6.38
C LEU A 81 -1.66 -2.56 6.50
N LEU A 82 -2.48 -2.46 7.54
CA LEU A 82 -3.31 -1.31 7.84
C LEU A 82 -3.01 -0.77 9.24
N SER A 83 -3.47 0.45 9.47
CA SER A 83 -3.47 1.05 10.81
C SER A 83 -4.72 0.66 11.60
N ARG A 84 -4.59 0.70 12.94
CA ARG A 84 -5.71 0.52 13.86
C ARG A 84 -6.57 1.78 14.01
N GLU A 85 -6.08 2.93 13.56
CA GLU A 85 -6.82 4.20 13.58
C GLU A 85 -7.94 4.25 12.53
N GLU A 86 -7.96 3.32 11.58
CA GLU A 86 -9.00 3.13 10.56
C GLU A 86 -9.37 4.40 9.76
N LEU A 87 -8.44 5.36 9.65
CA LEU A 87 -8.66 6.59 8.88
C LEU A 87 -8.70 6.28 7.38
N THR A 88 -9.78 6.68 6.73
CA THR A 88 -9.90 6.56 5.28
C THR A 88 -9.07 7.62 4.55
N THR A 89 -8.72 7.36 3.31
CA THR A 89 -7.90 8.27 2.48
C THR A 89 -8.52 9.66 2.41
N PHE A 90 -9.84 9.75 2.28
CA PHE A 90 -10.56 11.01 2.14
C PHE A 90 -10.43 11.96 3.33
N VAL A 91 -10.26 11.43 4.54
CA VAL A 91 -10.08 12.25 5.77
C VAL A 91 -8.63 12.30 6.24
N LEU A 92 -7.80 11.32 5.88
CA LEU A 92 -6.40 11.27 6.28
C LEU A 92 -5.55 12.27 5.49
N VAL A 93 -5.70 12.26 4.16
CA VAL A 93 -4.85 13.06 3.26
C VAL A 93 -4.88 14.55 3.58
N PRO A 94 -6.04 15.22 3.67
CA PRO A 94 -6.06 16.66 3.95
C PRO A 94 -5.49 16.99 5.32
N GLN A 95 -5.77 16.20 6.35
CA GLN A 95 -5.20 16.41 7.67
C GLN A 95 -3.67 16.26 7.70
N VAL A 96 -3.12 15.35 6.92
CA VAL A 96 -1.66 15.19 6.79
C VAL A 96 -1.08 16.34 5.99
N ALA A 97 -1.71 16.74 4.87
CA ALA A 97 -1.26 17.86 4.04
C ALA A 97 -1.19 19.17 4.86
N ASP A 98 -2.19 19.43 5.70
CA ASP A 98 -2.21 20.61 6.58
C ASP A 98 -1.17 20.54 7.73
N ALA A 99 -0.65 19.34 8.03
CA ALA A 99 0.16 19.10 9.23
C ALA A 99 1.67 19.06 8.98
N VAL A 100 2.13 18.95 7.72
CA VAL A 100 3.55 18.83 7.36
C VAL A 100 3.90 19.76 6.20
N ASN A 101 5.18 20.16 6.12
CA ASN A 101 5.69 21.03 5.04
C ASN A 101 6.54 20.25 4.03
N ILE A 102 6.31 18.96 3.90
CA ILE A 102 6.95 18.09 2.91
C ILE A 102 5.88 17.46 2.02
N PRO A 103 6.20 17.04 0.79
CA PRO A 103 5.26 16.43 -0.12
C PRO A 103 4.46 15.27 0.50
N VAL A 104 3.16 15.27 0.25
CA VAL A 104 2.23 14.21 0.67
C VAL A 104 1.79 13.41 -0.55
N ILE A 105 1.98 12.09 -0.49
CA ILE A 105 1.55 11.14 -1.50
C ILE A 105 0.33 10.40 -0.95
N ALA A 106 -0.80 10.44 -1.64
CA ALA A 106 -1.99 9.71 -1.22
C ALA A 106 -1.91 8.22 -1.64
N ALA A 107 -2.26 7.32 -0.74
CA ALA A 107 -2.33 5.88 -1.00
C ALA A 107 -3.58 5.26 -0.36
N GLY A 108 -4.07 4.17 -0.95
CA GLY A 108 -5.34 3.55 -0.53
C GLY A 108 -6.54 4.17 -1.24
N GLY A 109 -7.47 3.35 -1.70
CA GLY A 109 -8.66 3.81 -2.39
C GLY A 109 -8.45 4.34 -3.82
N ILE A 110 -7.26 4.25 -4.39
CA ILE A 110 -6.89 4.86 -5.68
C ILE A 110 -6.56 3.76 -6.70
N ALA A 111 -7.25 3.77 -7.85
CA ALA A 111 -7.02 2.82 -8.96
C ALA A 111 -7.03 3.45 -10.35
N ASP A 112 -7.56 4.67 -10.49
CA ASP A 112 -7.74 5.38 -11.76
C ASP A 112 -7.60 6.90 -11.59
N ALA A 113 -7.86 7.61 -12.67
CA ALA A 113 -7.76 9.07 -12.78
C ALA A 113 -8.64 9.83 -11.78
N ARG A 114 -9.82 9.29 -11.45
CA ARG A 114 -10.73 9.91 -10.47
C ARG A 114 -10.06 10.01 -9.11
N GLY A 115 -9.35 8.94 -8.73
CA GLY A 115 -8.58 8.89 -7.49
C GLY A 115 -7.39 9.86 -7.49
N LEU A 116 -6.71 10.06 -8.63
CA LEU A 116 -5.64 11.07 -8.75
C LEU A 116 -6.20 12.48 -8.57
N VAL A 117 -7.27 12.84 -9.28
CA VAL A 117 -7.89 14.17 -9.16
C VAL A 117 -8.39 14.43 -7.75
N ALA A 118 -9.03 13.44 -7.12
CA ALA A 118 -9.49 13.55 -5.74
C ALA A 118 -8.31 13.75 -4.77
N ALA A 119 -7.21 13.00 -4.92
CA ALA A 119 -6.02 13.11 -4.09
C ALA A 119 -5.38 14.51 -4.20
N LEU A 120 -5.27 15.06 -5.42
CA LEU A 120 -4.77 16.41 -5.66
C LEU A 120 -5.68 17.47 -5.00
N ALA A 121 -7.00 17.32 -5.12
CA ALA A 121 -7.97 18.21 -4.47
C ALA A 121 -7.91 18.16 -2.94
N LEU A 122 -7.49 17.03 -2.36
CA LEU A 122 -7.27 16.85 -0.92
C LEU A 122 -5.90 17.37 -0.44
N GLY A 123 -5.07 17.93 -1.33
CA GLY A 123 -3.77 18.49 -0.99
C GLY A 123 -2.58 17.52 -1.13
N ALA A 124 -2.76 16.35 -1.71
CA ALA A 124 -1.65 15.49 -2.07
C ALA A 124 -0.94 16.01 -3.32
N GLU A 125 0.37 15.76 -3.44
CA GLU A 125 1.18 16.10 -4.62
C GLU A 125 1.42 14.90 -5.55
N GLY A 126 0.93 13.72 -5.17
CA GLY A 126 1.02 12.51 -5.96
C GLY A 126 0.22 11.37 -5.36
N ILE A 127 0.24 10.23 -6.05
CA ILE A 127 -0.48 9.03 -5.61
C ILE A 127 0.44 7.81 -5.60
N GLN A 128 0.12 6.84 -4.75
CA GLN A 128 0.68 5.49 -4.78
C GLN A 128 -0.45 4.48 -4.95
N MET A 129 -0.32 3.61 -5.93
CA MET A 129 -1.26 2.52 -6.20
C MET A 129 -0.56 1.17 -6.00
N GLY A 130 -1.12 0.29 -5.17
CA GLY A 130 -0.63 -1.09 -5.00
C GLY A 130 -1.43 -2.07 -5.85
N THR A 131 -2.70 -2.27 -5.52
CA THR A 131 -3.57 -3.28 -6.14
C THR A 131 -3.71 -3.11 -7.65
N ARG A 132 -3.76 -1.86 -8.16
CA ARG A 132 -3.78 -1.61 -9.60
C ARG A 132 -2.54 -2.19 -10.30
N PHE A 133 -1.37 -2.07 -9.68
CA PHE A 133 -0.12 -2.60 -10.25
C PHE A 133 0.08 -4.10 -9.99
N ILE A 134 -0.57 -4.71 -8.98
CA ILE A 134 -0.64 -6.19 -8.91
C ILE A 134 -1.32 -6.73 -10.17
N ALA A 135 -2.39 -6.07 -10.64
CA ALA A 135 -3.10 -6.42 -11.87
C ALA A 135 -2.49 -5.74 -13.11
N CYS A 136 -1.16 -5.69 -13.23
CA CYS A 136 -0.47 -5.28 -14.45
C CYS A 136 0.30 -6.45 -15.08
N GLN A 137 0.67 -6.29 -16.36
CA GLN A 137 1.34 -7.35 -17.12
C GLN A 137 2.69 -7.70 -16.52
N GLU A 138 3.48 -6.70 -16.12
CA GLU A 138 4.85 -6.84 -15.65
C GLU A 138 4.97 -7.34 -14.20
N CYS A 139 3.90 -7.27 -13.41
CA CYS A 139 3.91 -7.81 -12.06
C CYS A 139 4.06 -9.33 -12.07
N MET A 140 4.96 -9.85 -11.24
CA MET A 140 5.22 -11.29 -11.12
C MET A 140 4.12 -12.05 -10.34
N ALA A 141 3.06 -11.37 -9.90
CA ALA A 141 1.93 -12.01 -9.26
C ALA A 141 1.33 -13.08 -10.18
N HIS A 142 1.02 -14.25 -9.60
CA HIS A 142 0.45 -15.36 -10.31
C HIS A 142 -0.83 -14.96 -11.09
N PRO A 143 -1.05 -15.48 -12.32
CA PRO A 143 -2.23 -15.10 -13.12
C PRO A 143 -3.58 -15.26 -12.40
N ARG A 144 -3.73 -16.30 -11.57
CA ARG A 144 -4.94 -16.49 -10.75
C ARG A 144 -5.19 -15.35 -9.76
N PHE A 145 -4.14 -14.74 -9.22
CA PHE A 145 -4.31 -13.58 -8.33
C PHE A 145 -4.79 -12.36 -9.13
N LYS A 146 -4.19 -12.09 -10.28
CA LYS A 146 -4.65 -11.01 -11.18
C LYS A 146 -6.11 -11.22 -11.58
N GLU A 147 -6.47 -12.44 -11.94
CA GLU A 147 -7.84 -12.82 -12.31
C GLU A 147 -8.82 -12.62 -11.14
N ALA A 148 -8.43 -12.99 -9.90
CA ALA A 148 -9.24 -12.78 -8.71
C ALA A 148 -9.49 -11.29 -8.46
N ILE A 149 -8.49 -10.42 -8.66
CA ILE A 149 -8.67 -8.96 -8.57
C ILE A 149 -9.67 -8.46 -9.62
N ILE A 150 -9.56 -8.91 -10.88
CA ILE A 150 -10.43 -8.44 -11.97
C ILE A 150 -11.90 -8.88 -11.78
N LYS A 151 -12.10 -10.06 -11.19
CA LYS A 151 -13.44 -10.60 -10.89
C LYS A 151 -14.06 -10.01 -9.62
N ALA A 152 -13.25 -9.35 -8.78
CA ALA A 152 -13.70 -8.82 -7.51
C ALA A 152 -14.83 -7.80 -7.68
N ALA A 153 -15.84 -7.91 -6.83
CA ALA A 153 -16.88 -6.91 -6.61
C ALA A 153 -16.39 -5.86 -5.59
N ASP A 154 -17.21 -4.86 -5.36
CA ASP A 154 -16.95 -3.74 -4.43
C ASP A 154 -16.82 -4.19 -2.97
N THR A 155 -17.44 -5.30 -2.60
CA THR A 155 -17.46 -5.83 -1.23
C THR A 155 -16.56 -7.05 -1.02
N ASP A 156 -15.73 -7.44 -2.00
CA ASP A 156 -14.94 -8.68 -1.95
C ASP A 156 -13.62 -8.58 -1.19
N THR A 157 -13.38 -7.49 -0.47
CA THR A 157 -12.26 -7.41 0.45
C THR A 157 -12.73 -7.32 1.90
N VAL A 158 -11.91 -7.79 2.82
CA VAL A 158 -12.18 -7.71 4.25
C VAL A 158 -10.89 -7.52 5.03
N VAL A 159 -10.99 -6.88 6.21
CA VAL A 159 -9.88 -6.72 7.14
C VAL A 159 -9.89 -7.86 8.15
N THR A 160 -8.74 -8.48 8.35
CA THR A 160 -8.48 -9.48 9.40
C THR A 160 -7.47 -8.96 10.40
N SER A 161 -7.31 -9.66 11.51
CA SER A 161 -6.30 -9.37 12.54
C SER A 161 -6.41 -7.98 13.16
N ARG A 162 -7.63 -7.42 13.23
CA ARG A 162 -7.89 -6.07 13.76
C ARG A 162 -7.33 -5.84 15.15
N ARG A 163 -7.34 -6.86 15.99
CA ARG A 163 -6.85 -6.79 17.39
C ARG A 163 -5.33 -6.89 17.50
N THR A 164 -4.65 -7.33 16.45
CA THR A 164 -3.19 -7.55 16.43
C THR A 164 -2.51 -6.68 15.38
N LEU A 165 -2.41 -7.16 14.16
CA LEU A 165 -1.82 -6.48 13.01
C LEU A 165 -2.84 -6.50 11.87
N PRO A 166 -3.70 -5.46 11.75
CA PRO A 166 -4.76 -5.47 10.75
C PRO A 166 -4.19 -5.53 9.33
N GLY A 167 -4.86 -6.32 8.51
CA GLY A 167 -4.51 -6.45 7.09
C GLY A 167 -5.74 -6.70 6.23
N ARG A 168 -5.76 -6.12 5.02
CA ARG A 168 -6.85 -6.29 4.07
C ARG A 168 -6.45 -7.25 2.95
N ALA A 169 -7.33 -8.19 2.66
CA ALA A 169 -7.19 -9.16 1.59
C ALA A 169 -8.53 -9.39 0.87
N LEU A 170 -8.49 -10.07 -0.28
CA LEU A 170 -9.69 -10.65 -0.89
C LEU A 170 -10.32 -11.67 0.06
N LYS A 171 -11.64 -11.71 0.07
CA LYS A 171 -12.40 -12.75 0.75
C LYS A 171 -12.11 -14.10 0.08
N ASN A 172 -11.75 -15.07 0.89
CA ASN A 172 -11.58 -16.46 0.52
C ASN A 172 -11.85 -17.33 1.76
N GLU A 173 -11.73 -18.63 1.65
CA GLU A 173 -11.99 -19.57 2.74
C GLU A 173 -11.13 -19.26 3.98
N LEU A 174 -9.81 -19.10 3.81
CA LEU A 174 -8.91 -18.77 4.91
C LEU A 174 -9.26 -17.44 5.58
N VAL A 175 -9.45 -16.40 4.78
CA VAL A 175 -9.68 -15.02 5.28
C VAL A 175 -11.01 -14.93 6.02
N LEU A 176 -12.06 -15.57 5.51
CA LEU A 176 -13.37 -15.60 6.18
C LEU A 176 -13.31 -16.39 7.49
N LYS A 177 -12.59 -17.51 7.54
CA LYS A 177 -12.33 -18.24 8.77
C LYS A 177 -11.62 -17.39 9.83
N LEU A 178 -10.59 -16.62 9.43
CA LEU A 178 -9.91 -15.70 10.35
C LEU A 178 -10.84 -14.62 10.89
N VAL A 179 -11.72 -14.08 10.05
CA VAL A 179 -12.75 -13.11 10.48
C VAL A 179 -13.71 -13.74 11.47
N GLU A 180 -14.22 -14.94 11.20
CA GLU A 180 -15.12 -15.67 12.11
C GLU A 180 -14.46 -15.93 13.46
N MET A 181 -13.21 -16.37 13.49
CA MET A 181 -12.43 -16.58 14.71
C MET A 181 -12.29 -15.29 15.53
N GLU A 182 -12.06 -14.15 14.87
CA GLU A 182 -11.98 -12.85 15.54
C GLU A 182 -13.31 -12.45 16.18
N PHE A 183 -14.43 -12.61 15.46
CA PHE A 183 -15.77 -12.28 15.97
C PHE A 183 -16.24 -13.23 17.09
N SER A 184 -15.84 -14.49 17.05
CA SER A 184 -16.10 -15.45 18.13
C SER A 184 -15.22 -15.27 19.37
N GLY A 185 -14.25 -14.34 19.31
CA GLY A 185 -13.36 -14.06 20.44
C GLY A 185 -12.23 -15.07 20.61
N ALA A 186 -11.85 -15.80 19.56
CA ALA A 186 -10.73 -16.74 19.61
C ALA A 186 -9.43 -16.05 20.08
N PRO A 187 -8.59 -16.77 20.86
CA PRO A 187 -7.31 -16.25 21.30
C PRO A 187 -6.40 -15.82 20.14
N PRO A 188 -5.61 -14.73 20.28
CA PRO A 188 -4.72 -14.26 19.23
C PRO A 188 -3.70 -15.31 18.75
N GLU A 189 -3.26 -16.21 19.60
CA GLU A 189 -2.36 -17.32 19.28
C GLU A 189 -3.02 -18.35 18.35
N GLU A 190 -4.29 -18.67 18.55
CA GLU A 190 -5.04 -19.56 17.66
C GLU A 190 -5.22 -18.92 16.27
N ILE A 191 -5.59 -17.63 16.23
CA ILE A 191 -5.71 -16.88 14.98
C ILE A 191 -4.38 -16.87 14.23
N ARG A 192 -3.26 -16.62 14.94
CA ARG A 192 -1.91 -16.67 14.34
C ARG A 192 -1.56 -18.06 13.82
N SER A 193 -1.93 -19.11 14.53
CA SER A 193 -1.70 -20.49 14.12
C SER A 193 -2.44 -20.82 12.82
N VAL A 194 -3.71 -20.45 12.72
CA VAL A 194 -4.52 -20.64 11.50
C VAL A 194 -4.02 -19.78 10.35
N ARG A 195 -3.67 -18.52 10.61
CA ARG A 195 -3.07 -17.62 9.63
C ARG A 195 -1.79 -18.20 9.04
N GLY A 196 -0.94 -18.82 9.87
CA GLY A 196 0.32 -19.47 9.45
C GLY A 196 1.33 -18.50 8.83
N PHE A 197 2.42 -19.07 8.32
CA PHE A 197 3.46 -18.37 7.57
C PHE A 197 3.34 -18.68 6.07
N GLY A 198 3.97 -17.85 5.21
CA GLY A 198 4.03 -18.09 3.76
C GLY A 198 2.70 -17.93 3.02
N ARG A 199 1.65 -17.44 3.67
CA ARG A 199 0.31 -17.30 3.05
C ARG A 199 0.25 -16.23 1.97
N ILE A 200 1.08 -15.20 2.09
CA ILE A 200 1.19 -14.14 1.08
C ILE A 200 1.86 -14.70 -0.17
N GLU A 201 2.97 -15.43 0.00
CA GLU A 201 3.70 -16.11 -1.07
C GLU A 201 2.82 -17.14 -1.80
N ARG A 202 2.01 -17.90 -1.06
CA ARG A 202 1.04 -18.85 -1.65
C ARG A 202 0.07 -18.17 -2.60
N ALA A 203 -0.52 -17.05 -2.19
CA ALA A 203 -1.41 -16.30 -3.08
C ALA A 203 -0.65 -15.66 -4.23
N LEU A 204 0.47 -14.97 -3.93
CA LEU A 204 1.18 -14.12 -4.86
C LEU A 204 1.96 -14.93 -5.91
N LEU A 205 2.68 -15.99 -5.50
CA LEU A 205 3.60 -16.73 -6.35
C LEU A 205 3.04 -18.08 -6.80
N GLU A 206 2.29 -18.80 -5.93
CA GLU A 206 1.76 -20.13 -6.25
C GLU A 206 0.34 -20.08 -6.82
N GLY A 207 -0.35 -18.93 -6.67
CA GLY A 207 -1.72 -18.73 -7.15
C GLY A 207 -2.79 -19.51 -6.37
N ASP A 208 -2.46 -19.92 -5.14
CA ASP A 208 -3.44 -20.50 -4.23
C ASP A 208 -4.27 -19.38 -3.59
N ILE A 209 -5.33 -18.99 -4.27
CA ILE A 209 -6.18 -17.88 -3.84
C ILE A 209 -7.08 -18.26 -2.67
N GLU A 210 -7.42 -19.55 -2.51
CA GLU A 210 -8.33 -20.01 -1.45
C GLU A 210 -7.65 -20.14 -0.09
N GLN A 211 -6.40 -20.63 -0.05
CA GLN A 211 -5.65 -20.85 1.19
C GLN A 211 -4.50 -19.86 1.40
N GLY A 212 -4.30 -18.94 0.46
CA GLY A 212 -3.34 -17.86 0.54
C GLY A 212 -3.97 -16.56 1.02
N SER A 213 -3.12 -15.61 1.45
CA SER A 213 -3.54 -14.25 1.78
C SER A 213 -3.36 -13.34 0.57
N ALA A 214 -4.40 -13.21 -0.25
CA ALA A 214 -4.41 -12.37 -1.44
C ALA A 214 -4.59 -10.89 -1.04
N LEU A 215 -3.50 -10.26 -0.61
CA LEU A 215 -3.51 -8.89 -0.08
C LEU A 215 -3.84 -7.89 -1.20
N CYS A 216 -4.98 -7.24 -1.11
CA CYS A 216 -5.38 -6.15 -2.01
C CYS A 216 -6.35 -5.18 -1.34
N GLY A 217 -6.41 -3.95 -1.86
CA GLY A 217 -7.28 -2.89 -1.37
C GLY A 217 -8.70 -2.98 -1.93
N GLN A 218 -9.59 -2.16 -1.39
CA GLN A 218 -10.99 -2.08 -1.82
C GLN A 218 -11.15 -1.72 -3.30
N VAL A 219 -10.14 -1.08 -3.89
CA VAL A 219 -10.11 -0.75 -5.32
C VAL A 219 -10.09 -1.99 -6.24
N ALA A 220 -9.95 -3.21 -5.72
CA ALA A 220 -10.10 -4.42 -6.51
C ALA A 220 -11.42 -4.38 -7.31
N GLY A 221 -12.51 -3.92 -6.69
CA GLY A 221 -13.81 -3.76 -7.35
C GLY A 221 -13.83 -2.80 -8.55
N LEU A 222 -12.84 -1.90 -8.67
CA LEU A 222 -12.71 -0.96 -9.78
C LEU A 222 -11.83 -1.48 -10.95
N ILE A 223 -11.01 -2.50 -10.69
CA ILE A 223 -10.03 -3.00 -11.66
C ILE A 223 -10.66 -4.12 -12.47
N LYS A 224 -10.82 -3.92 -13.79
CA LYS A 224 -11.54 -4.84 -14.68
C LYS A 224 -10.69 -5.42 -15.81
N GLU A 225 -9.42 -5.04 -15.88
CA GLU A 225 -8.51 -5.48 -16.94
C GLU A 225 -7.04 -5.49 -16.47
N VAL A 226 -6.23 -6.31 -17.11
CA VAL A 226 -4.76 -6.34 -16.94
C VAL A 226 -4.14 -5.50 -18.07
N LEU A 227 -3.51 -4.41 -17.69
CA LEU A 227 -2.80 -3.52 -18.60
C LEU A 227 -1.30 -3.56 -18.34
N SER A 228 -0.48 -3.02 -19.25
CA SER A 228 0.91 -2.74 -18.92
C SER A 228 1.03 -1.61 -17.89
N ALA A 229 2.08 -1.63 -17.09
CA ALA A 229 2.33 -0.56 -16.11
C ALA A 229 2.42 0.81 -16.76
N GLY A 230 3.06 0.89 -17.95
CA GLY A 230 3.13 2.12 -18.74
C GLY A 230 1.75 2.64 -19.16
N GLU A 231 0.87 1.74 -19.60
CA GLU A 231 -0.48 2.09 -20.01
C GLU A 231 -1.32 2.59 -18.82
N ILE A 232 -1.19 1.95 -17.65
CA ILE A 232 -1.87 2.39 -16.42
C ILE A 232 -1.47 3.83 -16.10
N VAL A 233 -0.17 4.13 -16.07
CA VAL A 233 0.31 5.48 -15.77
C VAL A 233 -0.20 6.50 -16.78
N ARG A 234 -0.10 6.17 -18.08
CA ARG A 234 -0.53 7.08 -19.16
C ARG A 234 -2.03 7.39 -19.04
N ARG A 235 -2.87 6.36 -18.90
CA ARG A 235 -4.34 6.56 -18.78
C ARG A 235 -4.71 7.36 -17.56
N VAL A 236 -4.10 7.08 -16.41
CA VAL A 236 -4.40 7.83 -15.17
C VAL A 236 -4.11 9.32 -15.35
N VAL A 237 -3.02 9.68 -16.04
CA VAL A 237 -2.67 11.10 -16.27
C VAL A 237 -3.59 11.74 -17.30
N GLU A 238 -3.76 11.14 -18.49
CA GLU A 238 -4.57 11.69 -19.58
C GLU A 238 -6.05 11.84 -19.19
N GLU A 239 -6.60 10.84 -18.50
CA GLU A 239 -7.98 10.91 -18.02
C GLU A 239 -8.15 11.92 -16.87
N ALA A 240 -7.13 12.10 -16.01
CA ALA A 240 -7.16 13.13 -14.98
C ALA A 240 -7.19 14.53 -15.57
N GLU A 241 -6.38 14.81 -16.61
CA GLU A 241 -6.42 16.08 -17.33
C GLU A 241 -7.81 16.34 -17.92
N ALA A 242 -8.44 15.31 -18.50
CA ALA A 242 -9.79 15.41 -19.04
C ALA A 242 -10.87 15.64 -17.96
N ILE A 243 -10.70 15.10 -16.75
CA ILE A 243 -11.59 15.37 -15.62
C ILE A 243 -11.42 16.81 -15.14
N LEU A 244 -10.18 17.27 -14.95
CA LEU A 244 -9.89 18.64 -14.52
C LEU A 244 -10.44 19.68 -15.49
N ALA A 245 -10.32 19.44 -16.80
CA ALA A 245 -10.89 20.33 -17.82
C ALA A 245 -12.43 20.40 -17.80
N LYS A 246 -13.12 19.42 -17.19
CA LYS A 246 -14.60 19.45 -17.03
C LYS A 246 -15.03 20.14 -15.73
N LEU A 247 -14.12 20.26 -14.76
CA LEU A 247 -14.39 20.87 -13.47
C LEU A 247 -14.01 22.36 -13.41
N SER A 248 -13.18 22.80 -14.36
CA SER A 248 -12.81 24.20 -14.59
C SER A 248 -13.84 24.93 -15.45
#